data_8cd34f8e6d56bcfe060c8c2d7327e53e
#
_entry.id   8cd34f8e6d56bcfe060c8c2d7327e53e
#
_cell.length_a   1.000
_cell.length_b   1.000
_cell.length_c   1.000
_cell.angle_alpha   90.00
_cell.angle_beta   90.00
_cell.angle_gamma   90.00
#
_symmetry.space_group_name_H-M   'P 1'
#
loop_
_entity.id
_entity.type
_entity.pdbx_description
1 polymer ?
#
loop_
_entity_poly.entity_id
_entity_poly.type
_entity_poly.pdbx_seq_one_letter_code
_entity_poly.pdbx_strand_id
1 'polypeptide(L)'
;MRSLFASTGRGLEELLKTELEHLGAQSCQITQGGVYFRADDKTMYQSLLWSRLASRIMLPLNEFNVYSDLDLYLGVQAIDWSEVFTVNHTFAIHFNGTNDVIRNSQYGALKAKDAIVDSFQRKIGQRPDVAKQSPDIRLTIHLHKEKASLSLDLSGDGLHQRGYRDLTGQAPLKEN
;
A
#
# COMPACT_ATOMS: atom_id res chain seq x y z
N MET A 1 -6.16 15.02 -4.51
CA MET A 1 -4.81 14.68 -5.03
C MET A 1 -4.12 13.78 -4.04
N ARG A 2 -3.66 12.64 -4.49
CA ARG A 2 -3.04 11.62 -3.63
C ARG A 2 -1.55 11.58 -3.84
N SER A 3 -0.81 11.27 -2.77
CA SER A 3 0.64 11.03 -2.85
C SER A 3 0.86 9.55 -3.07
N LEU A 4 1.63 9.21 -4.11
CA LEU A 4 1.85 7.84 -4.53
C LEU A 4 3.34 7.57 -4.70
N PHE A 5 3.71 6.29 -4.70
CA PHE A 5 5.06 5.87 -4.98
C PHE A 5 5.04 4.78 -6.05
N ALA A 6 5.82 4.97 -7.12
CA ALA A 6 5.99 3.96 -8.15
C ALA A 6 7.39 3.39 -8.04
N SER A 7 7.51 2.08 -7.90
CA SER A 7 8.81 1.40 -7.87
C SER A 7 9.23 1.00 -9.27
N THR A 8 10.54 0.94 -9.49
CA THR A 8 11.11 0.49 -10.76
C THR A 8 12.52 -0.07 -10.53
N GLY A 9 13.10 -0.64 -11.57
CA GLY A 9 14.47 -1.11 -11.52
C GLY A 9 15.45 0.05 -11.41
N ARG A 10 16.59 -0.23 -10.79
CA ARG A 10 17.65 0.78 -10.66
C ARG A 10 18.11 1.24 -12.03
N GLY A 11 18.25 2.55 -12.17
CA GLY A 11 18.67 3.18 -13.41
C GLY A 11 17.51 3.59 -14.30
N LEU A 12 16.27 3.19 -13.97
CA LEU A 12 15.09 3.53 -14.77
C LEU A 12 14.28 4.65 -14.15
N GLU A 13 14.73 5.23 -13.04
CA GLU A 13 13.95 6.23 -12.30
C GLU A 13 13.64 7.47 -13.13
N GLU A 14 14.63 7.96 -13.88
CA GLU A 14 14.41 9.13 -14.74
C GLU A 14 13.38 8.86 -15.84
N LEU A 15 13.47 7.69 -16.45
CA LEU A 15 12.52 7.31 -17.49
C LEU A 15 11.12 7.13 -16.92
N LEU A 16 11.01 6.54 -15.73
CA LEU A 16 9.73 6.39 -15.05
C LEU A 16 9.12 7.75 -14.74
N LYS A 17 9.92 8.70 -14.25
CA LYS A 17 9.44 10.03 -13.95
C LYS A 17 8.83 10.68 -15.21
N THR A 18 9.54 10.61 -16.33
CA THR A 18 9.06 11.15 -17.59
C THR A 18 7.75 10.49 -18.02
N GLU A 19 7.66 9.16 -17.90
CA GLU A 19 6.46 8.44 -18.25
C GLU A 19 5.28 8.88 -17.38
N LEU A 20 5.49 8.99 -16.07
CA LEU A 20 4.43 9.40 -15.13
C LEU A 20 3.97 10.83 -15.41
N GLU A 21 4.90 11.73 -15.72
CA GLU A 21 4.55 13.12 -16.06
C GLU A 21 3.69 13.17 -17.33
N HIS A 22 4.00 12.36 -18.32
CA HIS A 22 3.18 12.24 -19.52
C HIS A 22 1.77 11.76 -19.21
N LEU A 23 1.62 10.95 -18.17
CA LEU A 23 0.32 10.44 -17.75
C LEU A 23 -0.45 11.40 -16.85
N GLY A 24 0.18 12.54 -16.50
CA GLY A 24 -0.47 13.57 -15.71
C GLY A 24 0.03 13.70 -14.27
N ALA A 25 1.04 12.95 -13.88
CA ALA A 25 1.59 13.03 -12.53
C ALA A 25 2.25 14.38 -12.27
N GLN A 26 2.13 14.84 -11.03
CA GLN A 26 2.68 16.13 -10.59
C GLN A 26 3.65 15.90 -9.43
N SER A 27 4.53 16.87 -9.23
CA SER A 27 5.48 16.88 -8.10
C SER A 27 6.30 15.61 -8.04
N CYS A 28 6.77 15.13 -9.19
CA CYS A 28 7.54 13.91 -9.28
C CYS A 28 8.91 14.10 -8.65
N GLN A 29 9.30 13.22 -7.75
CA GLN A 29 10.59 13.23 -7.08
C GLN A 29 11.24 11.86 -7.18
N ILE A 30 12.42 11.81 -7.74
CA ILE A 30 13.18 10.58 -7.90
C ILE A 30 13.83 10.21 -6.58
N THR A 31 13.75 8.93 -6.25
CA THR A 31 14.54 8.34 -5.18
C THR A 31 15.14 7.05 -5.68
N GLN A 32 15.96 6.41 -4.88
CA GLN A 32 16.56 5.15 -5.29
C GLN A 32 15.45 4.09 -5.41
N GLY A 33 15.30 3.55 -6.61
CA GLY A 33 14.34 2.48 -6.89
C GLY A 33 12.93 2.95 -7.20
N GLY A 34 12.70 4.26 -7.36
CA GLY A 34 11.35 4.70 -7.70
C GLY A 34 11.15 6.21 -7.75
N VAL A 35 9.89 6.58 -7.85
CA VAL A 35 9.47 7.98 -8.00
C VAL A 35 8.26 8.23 -7.10
N TYR A 36 8.35 9.25 -6.25
CA TYR A 36 7.19 9.77 -5.53
C TYR A 36 6.49 10.78 -6.43
N PHE A 37 5.18 10.74 -6.46
CA PHE A 37 4.41 11.67 -7.30
C PHE A 37 3.05 11.92 -6.69
N ARG A 38 2.41 12.98 -7.18
CA ARG A 38 1.04 13.32 -6.80
C ARG A 38 0.14 13.15 -8.01
N ALA A 39 -1.06 12.64 -7.76
CA ALA A 39 -2.00 12.34 -8.83
C ALA A 39 -3.44 12.46 -8.34
N ASP A 40 -4.32 12.95 -9.20
CA ASP A 40 -5.76 12.84 -8.98
C ASP A 40 -6.19 11.40 -9.32
N ASP A 41 -7.46 11.09 -9.10
CA ASP A 41 -7.96 9.75 -9.32
C ASP A 41 -7.78 9.28 -10.77
N LYS A 42 -8.02 10.18 -11.71
CA LYS A 42 -7.86 9.87 -13.13
C LYS A 42 -6.41 9.52 -13.46
N THR A 43 -5.48 10.35 -13.02
CA THR A 43 -4.06 10.12 -13.25
C THR A 43 -3.57 8.85 -12.57
N MET A 44 -4.05 8.58 -11.36
CA MET A 44 -3.74 7.36 -10.65
C MET A 44 -4.19 6.13 -11.46
N TYR A 45 -5.41 6.16 -11.97
CA TYR A 45 -5.94 5.10 -12.81
C TYR A 45 -5.11 4.91 -14.08
N GLN A 46 -4.78 6.03 -14.75
CA GLN A 46 -4.00 5.97 -15.98
C GLN A 46 -2.60 5.41 -15.71
N SER A 47 -2.01 5.77 -14.58
CA SER A 47 -0.70 5.24 -14.20
C SER A 47 -0.74 3.73 -14.00
N LEU A 48 -1.80 3.23 -13.36
CA LEU A 48 -1.97 1.79 -13.16
C LEU A 48 -2.17 1.04 -14.46
N LEU A 49 -2.90 1.64 -15.40
CA LEU A 49 -3.24 0.98 -16.66
C LEU A 49 -2.12 1.07 -17.69
N TRP A 50 -1.39 2.17 -17.72
CA TRP A 50 -0.52 2.48 -18.86
C TRP A 50 0.95 2.56 -18.53
N SER A 51 1.35 2.59 -17.26
CA SER A 51 2.78 2.63 -16.95
C SER A 51 3.43 1.31 -17.32
N ARG A 52 4.50 1.39 -18.10
CA ARG A 52 5.28 0.22 -18.50
C ARG A 52 6.52 0.03 -17.66
N LEU A 53 6.99 1.09 -17.02
CA LEU A 53 8.23 1.09 -16.28
C LEU A 53 8.03 0.86 -14.79
N ALA A 54 6.85 1.11 -14.27
CA ALA A 54 6.57 0.89 -12.85
C ALA A 54 6.37 -0.60 -12.59
N SER A 55 7.13 -1.13 -11.64
CA SER A 55 6.94 -2.50 -11.17
C SER A 55 5.71 -2.60 -10.27
N ARG A 56 5.55 -1.62 -9.38
CA ARG A 56 4.41 -1.51 -8.49
C ARG A 56 4.08 -0.05 -8.28
N ILE A 57 2.81 0.23 -8.03
CA ILE A 57 2.35 1.55 -7.63
C ILE A 57 1.71 1.42 -6.27
N MET A 58 2.19 2.19 -5.31
CA MET A 58 1.83 2.09 -3.91
C MET A 58 1.20 3.38 -3.42
N LEU A 59 0.20 3.24 -2.54
CA LEU A 59 -0.37 4.37 -1.82
C LEU A 59 0.17 4.32 -0.39
N PRO A 60 1.09 5.23 -0.01
CA PRO A 60 1.57 5.29 1.37
C PRO A 60 0.43 5.63 2.33
N LEU A 61 0.30 4.86 3.40
CA LEU A 61 -0.76 5.05 4.40
C LEU A 61 -0.23 5.64 5.69
N ASN A 62 0.95 5.21 6.14
CA ASN A 62 1.53 5.71 7.38
C ASN A 62 3.03 5.42 7.41
N GLU A 63 3.75 6.28 8.14
CA GLU A 63 5.17 6.08 8.42
C GLU A 63 5.36 6.39 9.90
N PHE A 64 6.02 5.49 10.62
CA PHE A 64 6.12 5.61 12.07
C PHE A 64 7.36 4.89 12.59
N ASN A 65 7.74 5.23 13.82
CA ASN A 65 8.91 4.61 14.44
C ASN A 65 8.50 3.36 15.23
N VAL A 66 9.37 2.35 15.20
CA VAL A 66 9.14 1.08 15.88
C VAL A 66 10.30 0.81 16.84
N TYR A 67 10.11 1.20 18.08
CA TYR A 67 11.04 0.94 19.17
C TYR A 67 10.59 -0.23 20.05
N SER A 68 9.37 -0.73 19.82
CA SER A 68 8.81 -1.86 20.54
C SER A 68 7.76 -2.55 19.68
N ASP A 69 7.37 -3.75 20.09
CA ASP A 69 6.25 -4.47 19.44
C ASP A 69 4.99 -3.63 19.41
N LEU A 70 4.73 -2.95 20.51
CA LEU A 70 3.54 -2.12 20.65
C LEU A 70 3.53 -0.98 19.62
N ASP A 71 4.70 -0.40 19.35
CA ASP A 71 4.79 0.67 18.35
C ASP A 71 4.34 0.19 16.96
N LEU A 72 4.70 -1.02 16.59
CA LEU A 72 4.26 -1.58 15.32
C LEU A 72 2.74 -1.75 15.30
N TYR A 73 2.21 -2.33 16.35
CA TYR A 73 0.77 -2.52 16.48
C TYR A 73 0.01 -1.19 16.41
N LEU A 74 0.43 -0.21 17.19
CA LEU A 74 -0.22 1.09 17.25
C LEU A 74 -0.10 1.87 15.93
N GLY A 75 1.05 1.78 15.28
CA GLY A 75 1.26 2.46 14.00
C GLY A 75 0.37 1.92 12.90
N VAL A 76 0.14 0.62 12.87
CA VAL A 76 -0.79 0.00 11.94
C VAL A 76 -2.23 0.35 12.32
N GLN A 77 -2.53 0.33 13.61
CA GLN A 77 -3.88 0.60 14.09
C GLN A 77 -4.30 2.06 13.94
N ALA A 78 -3.35 2.97 13.77
CA ALA A 78 -3.64 4.39 13.58
C ALA A 78 -4.42 4.67 12.29
N ILE A 79 -4.39 3.74 11.34
CA ILE A 79 -5.15 3.87 10.09
C ILE A 79 -6.61 3.50 10.37
N ASP A 80 -7.53 4.26 9.79
CA ASP A 80 -8.94 3.87 9.79
C ASP A 80 -9.16 2.83 8.69
N TRP A 81 -9.00 1.57 9.04
CA TRP A 81 -9.02 0.47 8.08
C TRP A 81 -10.37 0.31 7.40
N SER A 82 -11.44 0.74 8.03
CA SER A 82 -12.76 0.66 7.41
C SER A 82 -12.90 1.60 6.20
N GLU A 83 -12.03 2.60 6.10
CA GLU A 83 -11.98 3.46 4.93
C GLU A 83 -11.05 2.92 3.84
N VAL A 84 -10.24 1.91 4.15
CA VAL A 84 -9.33 1.30 3.19
C VAL A 84 -9.99 0.11 2.51
N PHE A 85 -10.64 -0.76 3.28
CA PHE A 85 -11.34 -1.92 2.74
C PHE A 85 -12.43 -2.38 3.70
N THR A 86 -13.23 -3.37 3.27
CA THR A 86 -14.33 -3.90 4.08
C THR A 86 -14.03 -5.32 4.53
N VAL A 87 -14.80 -5.82 5.50
CA VAL A 87 -14.64 -7.19 6.00
C VAL A 87 -14.92 -8.25 4.94
N ASN A 88 -15.56 -7.87 3.84
CA ASN A 88 -15.82 -8.79 2.74
C ASN A 88 -14.61 -8.99 1.84
N HIS A 89 -13.59 -8.16 1.98
CA HIS A 89 -12.35 -8.29 1.23
C HIS A 89 -11.37 -9.17 2.00
N THR A 90 -10.60 -9.97 1.26
CA THR A 90 -9.45 -10.66 1.83
C THR A 90 -8.24 -9.76 1.72
N PHE A 91 -7.27 -9.96 2.61
CA PHE A 91 -6.05 -9.15 2.56
C PHE A 91 -4.82 -10.00 2.89
N ALA A 92 -3.68 -9.48 2.49
CA ALA A 92 -2.39 -10.07 2.82
C ALA A 92 -1.41 -8.95 3.13
N ILE A 93 -0.46 -9.26 4.00
CA ILE A 93 0.60 -8.32 4.39
C ILE A 93 1.94 -8.90 3.98
N HIS A 94 2.70 -8.14 3.21
CA HIS A 94 4.08 -8.44 2.92
C HIS A 94 4.94 -7.58 3.84
N PHE A 95 5.59 -8.21 4.81
CA PHE A 95 6.45 -7.52 5.77
C PHE A 95 7.90 -7.75 5.38
N ASN A 96 8.65 -6.67 5.24
CA ASN A 96 9.98 -6.66 4.69
C ASN A 96 10.91 -5.92 5.66
N GLY A 97 11.99 -6.57 6.04
CA GLY A 97 12.97 -5.98 6.94
C GLY A 97 12.81 -6.42 8.40
N THR A 98 13.80 -6.10 9.17
CA THR A 98 13.87 -6.41 10.61
C THR A 98 14.62 -5.30 11.32
N ASN A 99 14.49 -5.29 12.65
CA ASN A 99 15.32 -4.45 13.51
C ASN A 99 15.56 -5.16 14.86
N ASP A 100 16.02 -4.43 15.86
CA ASP A 100 16.37 -5.04 17.14
C ASP A 100 15.16 -5.57 17.91
N VAL A 101 13.96 -5.04 17.66
CA VAL A 101 12.75 -5.47 18.37
C VAL A 101 11.86 -6.35 17.52
N ILE A 102 11.82 -6.15 16.20
CA ILE A 102 11.10 -7.03 15.26
C ILE A 102 12.15 -7.81 14.49
N ARG A 103 12.55 -8.94 15.04
CA ARG A 103 13.67 -9.72 14.51
C ARG A 103 13.28 -10.71 13.44
N ASN A 104 11.99 -10.87 13.21
CA ASN A 104 11.46 -11.85 12.26
C ASN A 104 10.33 -11.19 11.48
N SER A 105 10.44 -11.21 10.16
CA SER A 105 9.44 -10.58 9.30
C SER A 105 8.07 -11.24 9.39
N GLN A 106 8.03 -12.56 9.63
CA GLN A 106 6.75 -13.25 9.81
C GLN A 106 6.06 -12.80 11.09
N TYR A 107 6.82 -12.58 12.15
CA TYR A 107 6.28 -12.03 13.39
C TYR A 107 5.76 -10.61 13.17
N GLY A 108 6.50 -9.80 12.41
CA GLY A 108 6.05 -8.45 12.07
C GLY A 108 4.74 -8.48 11.30
N ALA A 109 4.63 -9.34 10.31
CA ALA A 109 3.40 -9.50 9.52
C ALA A 109 2.23 -9.92 10.40
N LEU A 110 2.45 -10.87 11.32
CA LEU A 110 1.42 -11.34 12.23
C LEU A 110 0.94 -10.22 13.15
N LYS A 111 1.86 -9.44 13.70
CA LYS A 111 1.54 -8.31 14.57
C LYS A 111 0.69 -7.26 13.84
N ALA A 112 1.08 -6.95 12.62
CA ALA A 112 0.33 -6.01 11.78
C ALA A 112 -1.05 -6.55 11.43
N LYS A 113 -1.15 -7.84 11.11
CA LYS A 113 -2.43 -8.48 10.85
C LYS A 113 -3.34 -8.37 12.08
N ASP A 114 -2.82 -8.64 13.26
CA ASP A 114 -3.60 -8.55 14.50
C ASP A 114 -4.14 -7.13 14.71
N ALA A 115 -3.33 -6.12 14.42
CA ALA A 115 -3.77 -4.73 14.56
C ALA A 115 -4.95 -4.41 13.65
N ILE A 116 -4.90 -4.89 12.41
CA ILE A 116 -5.97 -4.66 11.43
C ILE A 116 -7.24 -5.39 11.85
N VAL A 117 -7.11 -6.68 12.18
CA VAL A 117 -8.24 -7.50 12.57
C VAL A 117 -8.90 -6.95 13.83
N ASP A 118 -8.09 -6.53 14.81
CA ASP A 118 -8.62 -5.95 16.04
C ASP A 118 -9.36 -4.63 15.78
N SER A 119 -8.87 -3.83 14.83
CA SER A 119 -9.55 -2.59 14.44
C SER A 119 -10.96 -2.87 13.93
N PHE A 120 -11.12 -3.83 13.03
CA PHE A 120 -12.43 -4.20 12.53
C PHE A 120 -13.31 -4.79 13.61
N GLN A 121 -12.74 -5.66 14.46
CA GLN A 121 -13.49 -6.29 15.53
C GLN A 121 -14.07 -5.25 16.49
N ARG A 122 -13.29 -4.23 16.83
CA ARG A 122 -13.76 -3.18 17.74
C ARG A 122 -14.79 -2.28 17.08
N LYS A 123 -14.63 -1.97 15.81
CA LYS A 123 -15.50 -1.01 15.12
C LYS A 123 -16.83 -1.62 14.70
N ILE A 124 -16.82 -2.84 14.16
CA ILE A 124 -18.01 -3.44 13.58
C ILE A 124 -18.30 -4.87 14.08
N GLY A 125 -17.47 -5.41 14.98
CA GLY A 125 -17.69 -6.74 15.52
C GLY A 125 -17.46 -7.88 14.56
N GLN A 126 -16.75 -7.63 13.45
CA GLN A 126 -16.43 -8.63 12.44
C GLN A 126 -14.95 -8.58 12.09
N ARG A 127 -14.44 -9.66 11.52
CA ARG A 127 -13.01 -9.80 11.22
C ARG A 127 -12.84 -10.13 9.74
N PRO A 128 -12.01 -9.38 9.01
CA PRO A 128 -11.70 -9.75 7.63
C PRO A 128 -10.78 -10.98 7.60
N ASP A 129 -10.84 -11.70 6.50
CA ASP A 129 -10.02 -12.90 6.30
C ASP A 129 -8.72 -12.58 5.60
N VAL A 130 -7.67 -13.33 5.97
CA VAL A 130 -6.37 -13.26 5.31
C VAL A 130 -6.34 -14.28 4.17
N ALA A 131 -5.82 -13.89 3.02
CA ALA A 131 -5.63 -14.80 1.89
C ALA A 131 -4.23 -14.57 1.32
N LYS A 132 -3.39 -15.60 1.35
CA LYS A 132 -2.02 -15.48 0.82
C LYS A 132 -1.99 -15.44 -0.70
N GLN A 133 -2.92 -16.15 -1.34
CA GLN A 133 -3.01 -16.18 -2.79
C GLN A 133 -4.18 -15.33 -3.24
N SER A 134 -3.92 -14.47 -4.21
CA SER A 134 -4.92 -13.60 -4.82
C SER A 134 -5.77 -12.85 -3.80
N PRO A 135 -5.16 -12.19 -2.80
CA PRO A 135 -5.94 -11.36 -1.88
C PRO A 135 -6.54 -10.16 -2.63
N ASP A 136 -7.67 -9.68 -2.14
CA ASP A 136 -8.27 -8.46 -2.69
C ASP A 136 -7.41 -7.24 -2.38
N ILE A 137 -6.80 -7.21 -1.19
CA ILE A 137 -6.04 -6.08 -0.70
C ILE A 137 -4.62 -6.55 -0.36
N ARG A 138 -3.64 -5.87 -0.93
CA ARG A 138 -2.23 -6.18 -0.64
C ARG A 138 -1.62 -4.99 0.10
N LEU A 139 -1.06 -5.28 1.26
CA LEU A 139 -0.38 -4.27 2.08
C LEU A 139 1.09 -4.61 2.15
N THR A 140 1.92 -3.59 2.16
CA THR A 140 3.37 -3.75 2.30
C THR A 140 3.85 -2.92 3.46
N ILE A 141 4.62 -3.53 4.35
CA ILE A 141 5.31 -2.82 5.41
C ILE A 141 6.79 -3.04 5.21
N HIS A 142 7.52 -1.94 5.15
CA HIS A 142 8.98 -1.98 5.06
C HIS A 142 9.56 -1.40 6.34
N LEU A 143 10.35 -2.19 7.03
CA LEU A 143 11.00 -1.79 8.27
C LEU A 143 12.49 -1.63 8.01
N HIS A 144 13.00 -0.43 8.22
CA HIS A 144 14.42 -0.13 8.09
C HIS A 144 14.87 0.63 9.34
N LYS A 145 15.75 0.01 10.11
CA LYS A 145 16.15 0.52 11.42
C LYS A 145 14.89 0.74 12.28
N GLU A 146 14.68 1.93 12.80
CA GLU A 146 13.50 2.21 13.64
C GLU A 146 12.27 2.62 12.83
N LYS A 147 12.37 2.79 11.51
CA LYS A 147 11.29 3.36 10.72
C LYS A 147 10.51 2.31 9.94
N ALA A 148 9.21 2.32 10.11
CA ALA A 148 8.30 1.47 9.35
C ALA A 148 7.48 2.30 8.38
N SER A 149 7.35 1.82 7.15
CA SER A 149 6.52 2.44 6.11
C SER A 149 5.43 1.46 5.73
N LEU A 150 4.19 1.88 5.85
CA LEU A 150 3.01 1.06 5.55
C LEU A 150 2.34 1.61 4.31
N SER A 151 2.15 0.77 3.30
CA SER A 151 1.58 1.17 2.02
C SER A 151 0.57 0.16 1.51
N LEU A 152 -0.39 0.65 0.73
CA LEU A 152 -1.34 -0.17 0.00
C LEU A 152 -0.80 -0.36 -1.43
N ASP A 153 -0.68 -1.60 -1.87
CA ASP A 153 -0.22 -1.92 -3.22
C ASP A 153 -1.40 -1.84 -4.17
N LEU A 154 -1.39 -0.86 -5.05
CA LEU A 154 -2.46 -0.62 -6.01
C LEU A 154 -2.32 -1.47 -7.29
N SER A 155 -1.19 -2.14 -7.46
CA SER A 155 -0.92 -2.90 -8.69
C SER A 155 -1.31 -4.38 -8.61
N GLY A 156 -1.92 -4.82 -7.50
CA GLY A 156 -2.39 -6.19 -7.37
C GLY A 156 -3.64 -6.45 -8.21
N ASP A 157 -3.75 -7.66 -8.75
CA ASP A 157 -4.82 -8.01 -9.69
C ASP A 157 -6.22 -7.82 -9.11
N GLY A 158 -6.45 -8.27 -7.88
CA GLY A 158 -7.76 -8.14 -7.26
C GLY A 158 -8.13 -6.69 -7.02
N LEU A 159 -7.18 -5.89 -6.61
CA LEU A 159 -7.38 -4.48 -6.36
C LEU A 159 -7.74 -3.74 -7.63
N HIS A 160 -7.10 -4.09 -8.74
CA HIS A 160 -7.34 -3.49 -10.04
C HIS A 160 -8.80 -3.58 -10.44
N GLN A 161 -9.43 -4.69 -10.13
CA GLN A 161 -10.79 -4.95 -10.57
C GLN A 161 -11.85 -4.55 -9.56
N ARG A 162 -11.57 -4.61 -8.26
CA ARG A 162 -12.59 -4.37 -7.24
C ARG A 162 -12.13 -3.45 -6.13
N GLY A 163 -11.05 -3.80 -5.45
CA GLY A 163 -10.61 -3.04 -4.29
C GLY A 163 -10.35 -1.59 -4.62
N TYR A 164 -9.81 -1.33 -5.79
CA TYR A 164 -9.53 0.02 -6.24
C TYR A 164 -10.81 0.84 -6.35
N ARG A 165 -11.85 0.27 -6.94
CA ARG A 165 -13.13 0.97 -7.09
C ARG A 165 -13.75 1.26 -5.74
N ASP A 166 -13.73 0.28 -4.86
CA ASP A 166 -14.26 0.46 -3.50
C ASP A 166 -13.48 1.53 -2.76
N LEU A 167 -12.17 1.55 -2.93
CA LEU A 167 -11.31 2.52 -2.27
C LEU A 167 -11.58 3.94 -2.73
N THR A 168 -11.84 4.14 -4.01
CA THR A 168 -12.12 5.48 -4.55
C THR A 168 -13.54 5.94 -4.28
N GLY A 169 -14.44 5.03 -3.90
CA GLY A 169 -15.85 5.34 -3.70
C GLY A 169 -16.57 5.71 -4.98
N GLN A 170 -16.01 5.37 -6.12
CA GLN A 170 -16.55 5.66 -7.43
C GLN A 170 -16.35 4.48 -8.35
N ALA A 171 -17.06 4.51 -9.46
CA ALA A 171 -16.82 3.55 -10.53
C ALA A 171 -16.48 4.34 -11.80
N PRO A 172 -15.36 5.06 -11.82
CA PRO A 172 -15.07 5.98 -12.90
C PRO A 172 -14.82 5.28 -14.23
N LEU A 173 -14.24 4.10 -14.18
CA LEU A 173 -13.93 3.34 -15.39
C LEU A 173 -14.44 1.94 -15.24
N LYS A 174 -14.75 1.34 -16.36
CA LYS A 174 -15.15 -0.06 -16.36
C LYS A 174 -13.95 -0.95 -16.12
N GLU A 175 -14.22 -2.06 -15.49
CA GLU A 175 -13.23 -3.09 -15.25
C GLU A 175 -13.16 -3.99 -16.49
N ASN A 176 -12.39 -3.66 -17.41
CA ASN A 176 -12.30 -4.49 -18.60
C ASN A 176 -10.93 -5.04 -18.81
#